data_06fbf2f227c5f7f306457c2b96cdf620
#
_entry.id   06fbf2f227c5f7f306457c2b96cdf620
#
_cell.length_a   1.000
_cell.length_b   1.000
_cell.length_c   1.000
_cell.angle_alpha   90.00
_cell.angle_beta   90.00
_cell.angle_gamma   90.00
#
_symmetry.space_group_name_H-M   'P 1'
#
loop_
_entity.id
_entity.type
_entity.pdbx_description
1 polymer ?
#
loop_
_entity_poly.entity_id
_entity_poly.type
_entity_poly.pdbx_seq_one_letter_code
_entity_poly.pdbx_strand_id
1 'polypeptide(L)'
;MSVADPSPSGQALARPYVASYPNEKLTWEIAEQSNIGLETKFFNGIVEINADLYQEVRHNILDYRYTMPSTTGLEKPQLGNVGKARSRGIDLSGKVQHMFSPDFWMILNGTFTYSKATYREIEEATSKPSWQRREGHELSQQIGYIAEGLFRDQAEIDNSPRQGGNIMPGDIRYRDINGDGVIDVNDATYIGFPATPRVIYGFSGFFNFKNFEFSFAFQGSGKRAFFMDPMKISPFVNNRAMLKAIYDDHWSSDNMTERPFWPRLSTQAISEHNPQEAWGGSETRKSTYFMRECSFLRCTSIELAYNLPREFLQRLRMQTVKFYARVNNPFLITNFKVWDVELGDNGFNYPIQRTWSVGLNLSF
;
A
#
# COMPACT_ATOMS: atom_id res chain seq x y z
N MET A 1 -8.84 3.87 -33.71
CA MET A 1 -10.19 3.52 -33.21
C MET A 1 -11.14 4.57 -33.70
N SER A 2 -12.25 4.20 -34.33
CA SER A 2 -13.24 5.13 -34.86
C SER A 2 -14.30 5.40 -33.79
N VAL A 3 -14.60 6.66 -33.52
CA VAL A 3 -15.77 7.03 -32.70
C VAL A 3 -16.99 7.06 -33.63
N ALA A 4 -18.05 6.39 -33.24
CA ALA A 4 -19.32 6.40 -33.96
C ALA A 4 -20.13 7.61 -33.49
N ASP A 5 -20.42 8.52 -34.41
CA ASP A 5 -21.37 9.61 -34.21
C ASP A 5 -22.76 9.12 -34.72
N PRO A 6 -23.82 9.12 -33.91
CA PRO A 6 -25.13 8.66 -34.36
C PRO A 6 -25.65 9.59 -35.45
N SER A 7 -25.80 9.07 -36.64
CA SER A 7 -26.53 9.78 -37.70
C SER A 7 -28.04 9.82 -37.42
N PRO A 8 -28.78 10.76 -37.96
CA PRO A 8 -30.24 10.81 -37.81
C PRO A 8 -30.98 9.53 -38.27
N SER A 9 -30.32 8.68 -39.01
CA SER A 9 -30.82 7.38 -39.46
C SER A 9 -30.42 6.20 -38.55
N GLY A 10 -29.79 6.45 -37.39
CA GLY A 10 -29.36 5.40 -36.44
C GLY A 10 -28.17 4.55 -36.90
N GLN A 11 -27.53 4.83 -38.03
CA GLN A 11 -26.29 4.21 -38.46
C GLN A 11 -25.09 5.00 -37.91
N ALA A 12 -24.24 4.31 -37.19
CA ALA A 12 -22.99 4.87 -36.70
C ALA A 12 -22.04 5.10 -37.89
N LEU A 13 -21.75 6.33 -38.23
CA LEU A 13 -20.73 6.69 -39.22
C LEU A 13 -19.36 6.70 -38.58
N ALA A 14 -18.51 5.74 -38.96
CA ALA A 14 -17.11 5.73 -38.56
C ALA A 14 -16.36 6.85 -39.31
N ARG A 15 -15.92 7.87 -38.57
CA ARG A 15 -15.07 8.93 -39.10
C ARG A 15 -13.62 8.71 -38.68
N PRO A 16 -12.64 8.82 -39.58
CA PRO A 16 -11.25 8.85 -39.19
C PRO A 16 -10.95 10.09 -38.33
N TYR A 17 -10.30 9.91 -37.23
CA TYR A 17 -9.84 11.01 -36.38
C TYR A 17 -8.39 10.77 -35.97
N VAL A 18 -7.70 11.82 -35.61
CA VAL A 18 -6.32 11.75 -35.14
C VAL A 18 -6.35 11.51 -33.63
N ALA A 19 -6.06 10.28 -33.22
CA ALA A 19 -6.04 9.93 -31.79
C ALA A 19 -4.87 10.60 -31.07
N SER A 20 -3.68 10.61 -31.70
CA SER A 20 -2.48 11.28 -31.20
C SER A 20 -1.47 11.52 -32.32
N TYR A 21 -0.64 12.55 -32.17
CA TYR A 21 0.53 12.74 -33.03
C TYR A 21 1.74 12.06 -32.38
N PRO A 22 2.65 11.47 -33.20
CA PRO A 22 3.94 11.00 -32.72
C PRO A 22 4.77 12.20 -32.20
N ASN A 23 5.50 11.98 -31.12
CA ASN A 23 6.45 12.94 -30.61
C ASN A 23 7.87 12.46 -30.97
N GLU A 24 8.47 13.07 -31.96
CA GLU A 24 9.83 12.74 -32.43
C GLU A 24 10.92 13.16 -31.42
N LYS A 25 10.56 13.94 -30.39
CA LYS A 25 11.51 14.44 -29.38
C LYS A 25 11.50 13.59 -28.09
N LEU A 26 10.92 12.39 -28.17
CA LEU A 26 10.95 11.48 -27.01
C LEU A 26 12.39 11.02 -26.75
N THR A 27 12.78 11.10 -25.48
CA THR A 27 14.10 10.67 -25.00
C THR A 27 13.95 9.71 -23.82
N TRP A 28 15.05 9.13 -23.41
CA TRP A 28 15.09 8.29 -22.21
C TRP A 28 14.96 9.11 -20.93
N GLU A 29 14.38 8.50 -19.92
CA GLU A 29 14.48 9.00 -18.56
C GLU A 29 15.93 8.93 -18.08
N ILE A 30 16.35 9.92 -17.30
CA ILE A 30 17.69 10.02 -16.72
C ILE A 30 17.54 10.01 -15.20
N ALA A 31 18.26 9.12 -14.53
CA ALA A 31 18.35 9.08 -13.07
C ALA A 31 19.74 9.54 -12.62
N GLU A 32 19.78 10.62 -11.86
CA GLU A 32 20.98 11.12 -11.19
C GLU A 32 20.95 10.66 -9.74
N GLN A 33 21.93 9.85 -9.35
CA GLN A 33 22.01 9.30 -8.00
C GLN A 33 23.19 9.88 -7.25
N SER A 34 22.95 10.24 -6.00
CA SER A 34 23.97 10.65 -5.03
C SER A 34 23.82 9.79 -3.79
N ASN A 35 24.90 9.21 -3.32
CA ASN A 35 24.95 8.37 -2.14
C ASN A 35 26.13 8.77 -1.24
N ILE A 36 25.91 8.77 0.08
CA ILE A 36 26.94 8.89 1.10
C ILE A 36 26.79 7.68 2.02
N GLY A 37 27.76 6.77 1.93
CA GLY A 37 27.80 5.53 2.71
C GLY A 37 28.83 5.59 3.84
N LEU A 38 28.49 4.98 4.96
CA LEU A 38 29.39 4.75 6.09
C LEU A 38 29.35 3.26 6.44
N GLU A 39 30.51 2.61 6.31
CA GLU A 39 30.71 1.23 6.73
C GLU A 39 31.65 1.21 7.94
N THR A 40 31.20 0.65 9.04
CA THR A 40 31.98 0.61 10.28
C THR A 40 31.98 -0.75 10.94
N LYS A 41 33.10 -1.08 11.56
CA LYS A 41 33.26 -2.29 12.37
C LYS A 41 33.80 -1.89 13.73
N PHE A 42 33.18 -2.37 14.78
CA PHE A 42 33.53 -2.12 16.14
C PHE A 42 33.88 -3.43 16.85
N PHE A 43 34.70 -3.34 17.92
CA PHE A 43 35.05 -4.46 18.78
C PHE A 43 35.64 -5.64 18.01
N ASN A 44 36.64 -5.38 17.16
CA ASN A 44 37.31 -6.39 16.32
C ASN A 44 36.34 -7.12 15.37
N GLY A 45 35.33 -6.42 14.86
CA GLY A 45 34.35 -6.98 13.92
C GLY A 45 33.15 -7.69 14.55
N ILE A 46 32.98 -7.59 15.87
CA ILE A 46 31.80 -8.12 16.55
C ILE A 46 30.53 -7.39 16.09
N VAL A 47 30.62 -6.06 15.93
CA VAL A 47 29.53 -5.22 15.48
C VAL A 47 29.90 -4.58 14.15
N GLU A 48 29.09 -4.80 13.14
CA GLU A 48 29.19 -4.17 11.82
C GLU A 48 27.94 -3.30 11.61
N ILE A 49 28.12 -2.06 11.16
CA ILE A 49 27.05 -1.12 10.84
C ILE A 49 27.35 -0.51 9.49
N ASN A 50 26.37 -0.57 8.60
CA ASN A 50 26.39 0.13 7.32
C ASN A 50 25.21 1.11 7.31
N ALA A 51 25.47 2.35 6.88
CA ALA A 51 24.49 3.41 6.79
C ALA A 51 24.68 4.15 5.48
N ASP A 52 23.64 4.23 4.68
CA ASP A 52 23.62 4.91 3.40
C ASP A 52 22.56 6.00 3.39
N LEU A 53 22.96 7.22 3.06
CA LEU A 53 22.08 8.33 2.77
C LEU A 53 22.07 8.54 1.27
N TYR A 54 20.91 8.45 0.63
CA TYR A 54 20.81 8.59 -0.81
C TYR A 54 19.79 9.60 -1.26
N GLN A 55 20.04 10.14 -2.43
CA GLN A 55 19.09 10.92 -3.20
C GLN A 55 19.16 10.48 -4.66
N GLU A 56 18.00 10.24 -5.27
CA GLU A 56 17.84 10.08 -6.70
C GLU A 56 16.97 11.21 -7.23
N VAL A 57 17.41 11.87 -8.30
CA VAL A 57 16.60 12.82 -9.06
C VAL A 57 16.41 12.23 -10.44
N ARG A 58 15.17 11.99 -10.81
CA ARG A 58 14.80 11.45 -12.12
C ARG A 58 14.20 12.56 -12.96
N HIS A 59 14.78 12.76 -14.14
CA HIS A 59 14.41 13.74 -15.13
C HIS A 59 13.82 13.07 -16.37
N ASN A 60 13.16 13.87 -17.21
CA ASN A 60 12.59 13.41 -18.47
C ASN A 60 11.58 12.26 -18.31
N ILE A 61 10.84 12.24 -17.19
CA ILE A 61 9.78 11.24 -16.97
C ILE A 61 8.71 11.45 -18.03
N LEU A 62 8.34 10.36 -18.71
CA LEU A 62 7.32 10.37 -19.74
C LEU A 62 5.94 10.56 -19.12
N ASP A 63 5.25 11.63 -19.49
CA ASP A 63 3.90 11.92 -19.06
C ASP A 63 3.12 12.68 -20.14
N TYR A 64 1.81 12.83 -19.95
CA TYR A 64 0.97 13.58 -20.86
C TYR A 64 1.17 15.09 -20.70
N ARG A 65 1.20 15.80 -21.85
CA ARG A 65 1.33 17.25 -21.91
C ARG A 65 -0.03 17.93 -21.76
N TYR A 66 -0.46 18.13 -20.54
CA TYR A 66 -1.78 18.72 -20.23
C TYR A 66 -1.87 20.24 -20.49
N THR A 67 -0.76 20.90 -20.80
CA THR A 67 -0.74 22.32 -21.18
C THR A 67 -1.15 22.57 -22.64
N MET A 68 -1.31 21.50 -23.43
CA MET A 68 -1.81 21.64 -24.81
C MET A 68 -3.30 22.00 -24.81
N PRO A 69 -3.72 23.07 -25.53
CA PRO A 69 -5.12 23.44 -25.61
C PRO A 69 -5.99 22.35 -26.24
N SER A 70 -7.19 22.15 -25.72
CA SER A 70 -8.18 21.21 -26.30
C SER A 70 -8.59 21.56 -27.74
N THR A 71 -8.38 22.81 -28.14
CA THR A 71 -8.62 23.30 -29.53
C THR A 71 -7.70 22.67 -30.57
N THR A 72 -6.66 21.93 -30.16
CA THR A 72 -5.80 21.16 -31.09
C THR A 72 -6.54 20.00 -31.76
N GLY A 73 -7.72 19.64 -31.30
CA GLY A 73 -8.54 18.56 -31.86
C GLY A 73 -8.00 17.15 -31.61
N LEU A 74 -7.07 16.99 -30.66
CA LEU A 74 -6.58 15.68 -30.23
C LEU A 74 -7.53 15.04 -29.24
N GLU A 75 -7.78 13.74 -29.38
CA GLU A 75 -8.55 12.98 -28.40
C GLU A 75 -7.80 12.84 -27.08
N LYS A 76 -6.49 12.69 -27.17
CA LYS A 76 -5.60 12.55 -25.98
C LYS A 76 -4.44 13.53 -26.06
N PRO A 77 -4.01 14.08 -24.90
CA PRO A 77 -2.79 14.89 -24.86
C PRO A 77 -1.60 14.08 -25.38
N GLN A 78 -0.65 14.78 -26.02
CA GLN A 78 0.58 14.17 -26.51
C GLN A 78 1.47 13.76 -25.34
N LEU A 79 2.15 12.61 -25.46
CA LEU A 79 3.20 12.21 -24.53
C LEU A 79 4.47 13.05 -24.72
N GLY A 80 5.13 13.39 -23.62
CA GLY A 80 6.41 14.11 -23.61
C GLY A 80 7.23 13.81 -22.38
N ASN A 81 8.52 14.12 -22.44
CA ASN A 81 9.44 13.97 -21.30
C ASN A 81 9.38 15.23 -20.41
N VAL A 82 8.27 15.40 -19.70
CA VAL A 82 7.91 16.63 -18.96
C VAL A 82 7.91 16.48 -17.46
N GLY A 83 8.16 15.26 -16.96
CA GLY A 83 8.12 14.99 -15.53
C GLY A 83 9.49 14.96 -14.88
N LYS A 84 9.53 15.35 -13.59
CA LYS A 84 10.68 15.22 -12.71
C LYS A 84 10.23 14.73 -11.33
N ALA A 85 10.96 13.77 -10.79
CA ALA A 85 10.70 13.23 -9.46
C ALA A 85 12.00 13.20 -8.65
N ARG A 86 11.84 13.21 -7.31
CA ARG A 86 12.96 13.07 -6.41
C ARG A 86 12.64 12.04 -5.33
N SER A 87 13.50 11.06 -5.18
CA SER A 87 13.52 10.13 -4.05
C SER A 87 14.66 10.47 -3.10
N ARG A 88 14.41 10.37 -1.81
CA ARG A 88 15.42 10.48 -0.75
C ARG A 88 15.17 9.39 0.27
N GLY A 89 16.25 8.86 0.79
CA GLY A 89 16.13 7.80 1.78
C GLY A 89 17.38 7.60 2.61
N ILE A 90 17.21 6.69 3.55
CA ILE A 90 18.26 6.15 4.39
C ILE A 90 18.12 4.63 4.43
N ASP A 91 19.22 3.94 4.20
CA ASP A 91 19.33 2.50 4.38
C ASP A 91 20.33 2.21 5.50
N LEU A 92 19.88 1.43 6.47
CA LEU A 92 20.70 1.01 7.60
C LEU A 92 20.73 -0.52 7.64
N SER A 93 21.91 -1.09 7.83
CA SER A 93 22.04 -2.49 8.19
C SER A 93 23.03 -2.65 9.34
N GLY A 94 22.73 -3.60 10.20
CA GLY A 94 23.57 -3.91 11.34
C GLY A 94 23.70 -5.42 11.52
N LYS A 95 24.90 -5.85 11.86
CA LYS A 95 25.20 -7.23 12.23
C LYS A 95 25.97 -7.25 13.53
N VAL A 96 25.56 -8.12 14.43
CA VAL A 96 26.30 -8.46 15.64
C VAL A 96 26.61 -9.95 15.61
N GLN A 97 27.88 -10.29 15.68
CA GLN A 97 28.33 -11.69 15.75
C GLN A 97 29.30 -11.82 16.89
N HIS A 98 28.96 -12.64 17.87
CA HIS A 98 29.79 -12.81 19.05
C HIS A 98 29.80 -14.26 19.51
N MET A 99 31.02 -14.74 19.85
CA MET A 99 31.25 -16.01 20.48
C MET A 99 31.58 -15.78 21.95
N PHE A 100 30.65 -16.09 22.84
CA PHE A 100 30.85 -15.97 24.31
C PHE A 100 31.72 -17.11 24.87
N SER A 101 31.54 -18.28 24.26
CA SER A 101 32.32 -19.49 24.57
C SER A 101 32.26 -20.44 23.37
N PRO A 102 33.10 -21.52 23.35
CA PRO A 102 32.99 -22.55 22.31
C PRO A 102 31.59 -23.17 22.19
N ASP A 103 30.82 -23.16 23.25
CA ASP A 103 29.47 -23.72 23.33
C ASP A 103 28.36 -22.70 23.11
N PHE A 104 28.67 -21.39 23.15
CA PHE A 104 27.65 -20.34 23.01
C PHE A 104 28.11 -19.21 22.09
N TRP A 105 27.39 -19.04 20.98
CA TRP A 105 27.59 -17.94 20.06
C TRP A 105 26.28 -17.49 19.44
N MET A 106 26.25 -16.26 18.95
CA MET A 106 25.07 -15.68 18.33
C MET A 106 25.41 -14.84 17.09
N ILE A 107 24.44 -14.72 16.22
CA ILE A 107 24.39 -13.74 15.12
C ILE A 107 23.06 -13.02 15.18
N LEU A 108 23.09 -11.70 15.20
CA LEU A 108 21.92 -10.85 15.05
C LEU A 108 22.09 -9.98 13.80
N ASN A 109 21.06 -9.87 13.00
CA ASN A 109 21.04 -8.97 11.85
C ASN A 109 19.81 -8.07 11.93
N GLY A 110 19.99 -6.81 11.53
CA GLY A 110 18.91 -5.84 11.43
C GLY A 110 19.05 -5.04 10.14
N THR A 111 17.93 -4.72 9.50
CA THR A 111 17.85 -3.83 8.35
C THR A 111 16.73 -2.83 8.54
N PHE A 112 16.94 -1.61 8.07
CA PHE A 112 15.95 -0.54 8.10
C PHE A 112 16.13 0.34 6.88
N THR A 113 15.05 0.53 6.13
CA THR A 113 14.98 1.43 4.98
C THR A 113 13.88 2.47 5.23
N TYR A 114 14.21 3.74 5.03
CA TYR A 114 13.24 4.80 4.90
C TYR A 114 13.41 5.47 3.54
N SER A 115 12.33 5.56 2.76
CA SER A 115 12.34 6.20 1.45
C SER A 115 11.11 7.06 1.25
N LYS A 116 11.30 8.23 0.61
CA LYS A 116 10.21 9.13 0.21
C LYS A 116 10.47 9.67 -1.19
N ALA A 117 9.61 9.29 -2.15
CA ALA A 117 9.64 9.74 -3.52
C ALA A 117 8.51 10.74 -3.80
N THR A 118 8.83 11.91 -4.34
CA THR A 118 7.88 13.00 -4.60
C THR A 118 8.01 13.56 -6.01
N TYR A 119 6.90 13.96 -6.60
CA TYR A 119 6.91 14.76 -7.82
C TYR A 119 7.55 16.13 -7.57
N ARG A 120 8.36 16.59 -8.51
CA ARG A 120 9.03 17.91 -8.44
C ARG A 120 8.55 18.85 -9.52
N GLU A 121 8.44 18.36 -10.71
CA GLU A 121 7.94 19.09 -11.87
C GLU A 121 7.07 18.14 -12.67
N ILE A 122 5.91 18.60 -13.07
CA ILE A 122 4.98 17.85 -13.90
C ILE A 122 4.05 18.82 -14.63
N GLU A 123 3.75 18.55 -15.89
CA GLU A 123 2.75 19.33 -16.58
C GLU A 123 1.35 18.92 -16.14
N GLU A 124 0.58 19.85 -15.65
CA GLU A 124 -0.82 19.66 -15.26
C GLU A 124 -1.70 20.76 -15.83
N ALA A 125 -2.97 20.45 -16.06
CA ALA A 125 -3.94 21.43 -16.55
C ALA A 125 -4.01 22.63 -15.59
N THR A 126 -4.00 23.83 -16.12
CA THR A 126 -4.07 25.08 -15.34
C THR A 126 -5.37 25.22 -14.54
N SER A 127 -6.43 24.57 -15.01
CA SER A 127 -7.73 24.50 -14.34
C SER A 127 -7.76 23.58 -13.13
N LYS A 128 -6.74 22.76 -12.94
CA LYS A 128 -6.69 21.80 -11.83
C LYS A 128 -6.48 22.52 -10.49
N PRO A 129 -7.32 22.27 -9.46
CA PRO A 129 -7.18 22.86 -8.14
C PRO A 129 -5.79 22.61 -7.53
N SER A 130 -5.28 23.54 -6.73
CA SER A 130 -3.94 23.44 -6.14
C SER A 130 -3.76 22.20 -5.26
N TRP A 131 -4.81 21.79 -4.53
CA TRP A 131 -4.79 20.61 -3.64
C TRP A 131 -4.87 19.27 -4.38
N GLN A 132 -5.13 19.29 -5.68
CA GLN A 132 -5.11 18.10 -6.54
C GLN A 132 -3.83 17.97 -7.36
N ARG A 133 -2.95 18.98 -7.36
CA ARG A 133 -1.71 18.93 -8.14
C ARG A 133 -0.77 17.89 -7.58
N ARG A 134 -0.12 17.14 -8.48
CA ARG A 134 0.85 16.08 -8.13
C ARG A 134 2.15 16.65 -7.55
N GLU A 135 2.54 17.85 -7.94
CA GLU A 135 3.78 18.48 -7.49
C GLU A 135 3.83 18.58 -5.96
N GLY A 136 4.93 18.11 -5.37
CA GLY A 136 5.12 18.03 -3.93
C GLY A 136 4.52 16.81 -3.24
N HIS A 137 3.59 16.10 -3.89
CA HIS A 137 3.00 14.87 -3.38
C HIS A 137 3.82 13.63 -3.74
N GLU A 138 3.56 12.52 -3.05
CA GLU A 138 4.29 11.27 -3.28
C GLU A 138 3.77 10.52 -4.49
N LEU A 139 4.65 9.78 -5.18
CA LEU A 139 4.36 9.14 -6.45
C LEU A 139 3.19 8.16 -6.39
N SER A 140 3.02 7.44 -5.31
CA SER A 140 1.97 6.42 -5.14
C SER A 140 0.90 6.82 -4.12
N GLN A 141 0.82 8.13 -3.76
CA GLN A 141 -0.21 8.62 -2.87
C GLN A 141 -1.56 8.65 -3.57
N GLN A 142 -2.59 8.21 -2.86
CA GLN A 142 -3.94 8.11 -3.40
C GLN A 142 -4.65 9.47 -3.36
N ILE A 143 -5.51 9.72 -4.37
CA ILE A 143 -6.46 10.83 -4.37
C ILE A 143 -7.84 10.31 -3.97
N GLY A 144 -8.58 11.09 -3.21
CA GLY A 144 -9.92 10.73 -2.76
C GLY A 144 -10.53 11.79 -1.87
N TYR A 145 -11.65 11.47 -1.25
CA TYR A 145 -12.44 12.38 -0.42
C TYR A 145 -12.10 12.26 1.05
N ILE A 146 -12.16 13.38 1.77
CA ILE A 146 -12.02 13.39 3.22
C ILE A 146 -13.41 13.13 3.84
N ALA A 147 -13.57 11.98 4.47
CA ALA A 147 -14.75 11.65 5.24
C ALA A 147 -14.69 12.31 6.63
N GLU A 148 -15.72 13.06 7.00
CA GLU A 148 -15.84 13.73 8.30
C GLU A 148 -16.64 12.92 9.32
N GLY A 149 -17.29 11.84 8.89
CA GLY A 149 -18.12 10.96 9.69
C GLY A 149 -19.30 10.46 8.89
N LEU A 150 -20.35 10.06 9.57
CA LEU A 150 -21.64 9.67 8.97
C LEU A 150 -22.71 10.69 9.34
N PHE A 151 -23.68 10.89 8.44
CA PHE A 151 -24.87 11.68 8.75
C PHE A 151 -25.70 11.01 9.85
N ARG A 152 -26.08 11.77 10.88
CA ARG A 152 -26.87 11.27 12.00
C ARG A 152 -28.35 11.25 11.70
N ASP A 153 -28.83 12.32 11.06
CA ASP A 153 -30.25 12.54 10.78
C ASP A 153 -30.45 13.38 9.51
N GLN A 154 -31.72 13.54 9.10
CA GLN A 154 -32.12 14.32 7.93
C GLN A 154 -31.76 15.81 8.09
N ALA A 155 -31.86 16.35 9.30
CA ALA A 155 -31.56 17.76 9.53
C ALA A 155 -30.08 18.08 9.28
N GLU A 156 -29.18 17.15 9.62
CA GLU A 156 -27.75 17.28 9.30
C GLU A 156 -27.50 17.20 7.79
N ILE A 157 -28.21 16.33 7.06
CA ILE A 157 -28.12 16.24 5.60
C ILE A 157 -28.56 17.56 4.96
N ASP A 158 -29.71 18.10 5.37
CA ASP A 158 -30.30 19.32 4.80
C ASP A 158 -29.44 20.57 5.04
N ASN A 159 -28.63 20.58 6.10
CA ASN A 159 -27.70 21.67 6.46
C ASN A 159 -26.25 21.46 6.01
N SER A 160 -25.94 20.35 5.31
CA SER A 160 -24.61 20.04 4.82
C SER A 160 -24.45 20.35 3.32
N PRO A 161 -23.23 20.47 2.81
CA PRO A 161 -22.97 20.54 1.37
C PRO A 161 -23.66 19.40 0.64
N ARG A 162 -24.25 19.71 -0.50
CA ARG A 162 -25.02 18.75 -1.29
C ARG A 162 -24.11 17.68 -1.87
N GLN A 163 -24.34 16.43 -1.49
CA GLN A 163 -23.73 15.26 -2.11
C GLN A 163 -24.69 14.68 -3.17
N GLY A 164 -24.14 14.11 -4.26
CA GLY A 164 -24.94 13.42 -5.26
C GLY A 164 -25.56 12.13 -4.72
N GLY A 165 -26.60 11.61 -5.39
CA GLY A 165 -27.30 10.38 -5.04
C GLY A 165 -28.41 10.54 -4.02
N ASN A 166 -28.90 9.43 -3.49
CA ASN A 166 -29.96 9.39 -2.48
C ASN A 166 -29.34 9.24 -1.08
N ILE A 167 -28.90 10.36 -0.52
CA ILE A 167 -28.25 10.39 0.79
C ILE A 167 -29.28 10.20 1.90
N MET A 168 -28.94 9.37 2.87
CA MET A 168 -29.76 9.04 4.04
C MET A 168 -28.89 9.06 5.32
N PRO A 169 -29.50 9.16 6.51
CA PRO A 169 -28.78 8.98 7.76
C PRO A 169 -27.97 7.67 7.75
N GLY A 170 -26.72 7.74 8.22
CA GLY A 170 -25.74 6.65 8.17
C GLY A 170 -24.90 6.58 6.89
N ASP A 171 -25.11 7.46 5.92
CA ASP A 171 -24.22 7.63 4.77
C ASP A 171 -23.02 8.52 5.13
N ILE A 172 -21.93 8.39 4.37
CA ILE A 172 -20.70 9.11 4.64
C ILE A 172 -20.84 10.59 4.30
N ARG A 173 -20.49 11.46 5.24
CA ARG A 173 -20.39 12.89 5.04
C ARG A 173 -18.97 13.26 4.63
N TYR A 174 -18.85 13.95 3.48
CA TYR A 174 -17.58 14.39 2.93
C TYR A 174 -17.33 15.86 3.15
N ARG A 175 -16.06 16.24 3.18
CA ARG A 175 -15.62 17.62 3.31
C ARG A 175 -15.72 18.33 1.96
N ASP A 176 -16.38 19.48 1.96
CA ASP A 176 -16.32 20.47 0.89
C ASP A 176 -14.98 21.25 1.04
N ILE A 177 -14.06 21.01 0.11
CA ILE A 177 -12.71 21.60 0.16
C ILE A 177 -12.69 22.98 -0.48
N ASN A 178 -13.45 23.17 -1.56
CA ASN A 178 -13.50 24.43 -2.30
C ASN A 178 -14.53 25.42 -1.73
N GLY A 179 -15.47 24.97 -0.87
CA GLY A 179 -16.47 25.80 -0.21
C GLY A 179 -17.61 26.24 -1.10
N ASP A 180 -17.91 25.50 -2.19
CA ASP A 180 -18.97 25.85 -3.14
C ASP A 180 -20.36 25.29 -2.76
N GLY A 181 -20.44 24.50 -1.68
CA GLY A 181 -21.66 23.89 -1.16
C GLY A 181 -22.07 22.62 -1.89
N VAL A 182 -21.23 22.07 -2.76
CA VAL A 182 -21.47 20.82 -3.51
C VAL A 182 -20.25 19.92 -3.42
N ILE A 183 -20.44 18.68 -3.02
CA ILE A 183 -19.35 17.69 -3.02
C ILE A 183 -19.26 17.08 -4.42
N ASP A 184 -18.16 17.36 -5.11
CA ASP A 184 -17.89 16.86 -6.46
C ASP A 184 -16.40 16.49 -6.66
N VAL A 185 -15.99 16.25 -7.91
CA VAL A 185 -14.59 15.89 -8.24
C VAL A 185 -13.58 16.94 -7.79
N ASN A 186 -13.98 18.19 -7.60
CA ASN A 186 -13.10 19.27 -7.17
C ASN A 186 -12.75 19.16 -5.68
N ASP A 187 -13.49 18.38 -4.87
CA ASP A 187 -13.22 18.13 -3.46
C ASP A 187 -12.29 16.93 -3.22
N ALA A 188 -11.90 16.24 -4.26
CA ALA A 188 -10.91 15.19 -4.12
C ALA A 188 -9.51 15.79 -3.84
N THR A 189 -8.76 15.17 -2.94
CA THR A 189 -7.40 15.58 -2.57
C THR A 189 -6.54 14.38 -2.24
N TYR A 190 -5.24 14.59 -2.00
CA TYR A 190 -4.33 13.52 -1.58
C TYR A 190 -4.65 13.05 -0.17
N ILE A 191 -4.87 11.76 -0.01
CA ILE A 191 -5.28 11.14 1.25
C ILE A 191 -4.31 10.03 1.67
N GLY A 192 -4.16 9.88 3.00
CA GLY A 192 -3.38 8.80 3.60
C GLY A 192 -1.90 8.76 3.25
N PHE A 193 -1.26 7.67 3.60
CA PHE A 193 0.08 7.35 3.15
C PHE A 193 0.05 6.75 1.74
N PRO A 194 1.20 6.75 1.02
CA PRO A 194 1.30 6.08 -0.27
C PRO A 194 1.08 4.56 -0.13
N ALA A 195 0.71 3.91 -1.23
CA ALA A 195 0.59 2.45 -1.27
C ALA A 195 1.95 1.74 -1.09
N THR A 196 3.03 2.36 -1.60
CA THR A 196 4.41 1.92 -1.37
C THR A 196 4.85 2.34 0.04
N PRO A 197 5.32 1.42 0.89
CA PRO A 197 5.72 1.76 2.25
C PRO A 197 6.93 2.70 2.26
N ARG A 198 6.90 3.73 3.13
CA ARG A 198 8.07 4.59 3.38
C ARG A 198 9.10 3.91 4.27
N VAL A 199 8.65 3.00 5.11
CA VAL A 199 9.48 2.29 6.08
C VAL A 199 9.40 0.81 5.81
N ILE A 200 10.56 0.16 5.66
CA ILE A 200 10.69 -1.29 5.59
C ILE A 200 11.78 -1.67 6.59
N TYR A 201 11.53 -2.70 7.39
CA TYR A 201 12.51 -3.17 8.36
C TYR A 201 12.43 -4.67 8.54
N GLY A 202 13.56 -5.23 8.94
CA GLY A 202 13.67 -6.64 9.27
C GLY A 202 14.72 -6.87 10.32
N PHE A 203 14.55 -7.93 11.12
CA PHE A 203 15.57 -8.38 12.02
C PHE A 203 15.50 -9.89 12.19
N SER A 204 16.67 -10.50 12.35
CA SER A 204 16.80 -11.94 12.54
C SER A 204 17.87 -12.24 13.58
N GLY A 205 17.71 -13.36 14.22
CA GLY A 205 18.67 -13.86 15.18
C GLY A 205 18.93 -15.34 14.98
N PHE A 206 20.16 -15.71 15.22
CA PHE A 206 20.60 -17.10 15.33
C PHE A 206 21.43 -17.24 16.62
N PHE A 207 21.11 -18.24 17.41
CA PHE A 207 21.77 -18.59 18.66
C PHE A 207 22.14 -20.05 18.62
N ASN A 208 23.39 -20.33 18.95
CA ASN A 208 23.84 -21.68 19.19
C ASN A 208 24.20 -21.81 20.67
N PHE A 209 23.64 -22.79 21.34
CA PHE A 209 23.98 -23.14 22.70
C PHE A 209 24.21 -24.65 22.81
N LYS A 210 25.46 -25.05 22.89
CA LYS A 210 25.90 -26.47 22.86
C LYS A 210 25.32 -27.17 21.62
N ASN A 211 24.40 -28.08 21.82
CA ASN A 211 23.77 -28.86 20.77
C ASN A 211 22.46 -28.26 20.25
N PHE A 212 21.99 -27.15 20.83
CA PHE A 212 20.78 -26.50 20.45
C PHE A 212 21.05 -25.30 19.54
N GLU A 213 20.26 -25.18 18.50
CA GLU A 213 20.21 -24.00 17.63
C GLU A 213 18.82 -23.38 17.68
N PHE A 214 18.75 -22.08 17.87
CA PHE A 214 17.52 -21.33 17.83
C PHE A 214 17.64 -20.19 16.83
N SER A 215 16.68 -20.06 15.92
CA SER A 215 16.64 -18.93 14.99
C SER A 215 15.25 -18.35 14.87
N PHE A 216 15.21 -17.06 14.58
CA PHE A 216 13.99 -16.34 14.27
C PHE A 216 14.24 -15.27 13.21
N ALA A 217 13.18 -14.90 12.49
CA ALA A 217 13.20 -13.79 11.57
C ALA A 217 11.88 -13.01 11.63
N PHE A 218 12.00 -11.70 11.54
CA PHE A 218 10.90 -10.76 11.51
C PHE A 218 11.06 -9.81 10.34
N GLN A 219 9.93 -9.42 9.75
CA GLN A 219 9.86 -8.35 8.77
C GLN A 219 8.67 -7.44 9.05
N GLY A 220 8.77 -6.20 8.66
CA GLY A 220 7.68 -5.26 8.82
C GLY A 220 7.76 -4.11 7.85
N SER A 221 6.65 -3.40 7.75
CA SER A 221 6.58 -2.15 7.02
C SER A 221 5.73 -1.14 7.77
N GLY A 222 5.97 0.14 7.48
CA GLY A 222 5.25 1.24 8.11
C GLY A 222 5.05 2.41 7.16
N LYS A 223 4.19 3.34 7.59
CA LYS A 223 3.82 4.53 6.80
C LYS A 223 3.38 4.17 5.39
N ARG A 224 2.44 3.25 5.33
CA ARG A 224 1.79 2.73 4.14
C ARG A 224 0.29 2.69 4.39
N ALA A 225 -0.50 2.98 3.38
CA ALA A 225 -1.94 2.83 3.44
C ALA A 225 -2.44 2.08 2.21
N PHE A 226 -3.54 1.35 2.37
CA PHE A 226 -4.30 0.82 1.27
C PHE A 226 -5.77 1.24 1.38
N PHE A 227 -6.47 1.16 0.29
CA PHE A 227 -7.88 1.45 0.20
C PHE A 227 -8.65 0.13 0.20
N MET A 228 -9.51 -0.08 1.22
CA MET A 228 -10.47 -1.18 1.18
C MET A 228 -11.50 -0.85 0.11
N ASP A 229 -11.56 -1.63 -0.97
CA ASP A 229 -12.54 -1.39 -2.02
C ASP A 229 -13.96 -1.73 -1.52
N PRO A 230 -14.81 -0.73 -1.24
CA PRO A 230 -16.14 -1.00 -0.71
C PRO A 230 -17.01 -1.77 -1.69
N MET A 231 -16.77 -1.68 -3.00
CA MET A 231 -17.50 -2.45 -4.00
C MET A 231 -17.21 -3.95 -3.90
N LYS A 232 -15.98 -4.32 -3.52
CA LYS A 232 -15.60 -5.71 -3.33
C LYS A 232 -16.16 -6.33 -2.05
N ILE A 233 -16.39 -5.53 -1.00
CA ILE A 233 -16.79 -6.02 0.32
C ILE A 233 -18.23 -5.65 0.73
N SER A 234 -18.97 -4.88 -0.09
CA SER A 234 -20.38 -4.54 0.15
C SER A 234 -21.21 -5.80 0.38
N PRO A 235 -21.93 -5.88 1.51
CA PRO A 235 -22.81 -7.00 1.78
C PRO A 235 -24.00 -7.02 0.80
N PHE A 236 -24.50 -8.22 0.53
CA PHE A 236 -25.69 -8.51 -0.30
C PHE A 236 -25.56 -8.20 -1.79
N VAL A 237 -24.58 -7.43 -2.21
CA VAL A 237 -24.33 -7.13 -3.63
C VAL A 237 -23.79 -8.38 -4.33
N ASN A 238 -24.35 -8.74 -5.49
CA ASN A 238 -23.99 -9.93 -6.25
C ASN A 238 -24.07 -11.24 -5.42
N ASN A 239 -25.08 -11.35 -4.55
CA ASN A 239 -25.29 -12.49 -3.64
C ASN A 239 -24.15 -12.76 -2.67
N ARG A 240 -23.37 -11.75 -2.29
CA ARG A 240 -22.29 -11.87 -1.31
C ARG A 240 -22.87 -11.96 0.10
N ALA A 241 -22.24 -12.80 0.91
CA ALA A 241 -22.44 -12.80 2.35
C ALA A 241 -21.81 -11.55 2.99
N MET A 242 -22.27 -11.19 4.17
CA MET A 242 -21.72 -10.10 4.97
C MET A 242 -20.45 -10.57 5.71
N LEU A 243 -19.41 -9.73 5.68
CA LEU A 243 -18.24 -9.95 6.55
C LEU A 243 -18.60 -9.78 8.01
N LYS A 244 -18.04 -10.60 8.88
CA LYS A 244 -18.24 -10.50 10.32
C LYS A 244 -17.92 -9.09 10.86
N ALA A 245 -16.86 -8.46 10.38
CA ALA A 245 -16.49 -7.10 10.77
C ALA A 245 -17.57 -6.05 10.43
N ILE A 246 -18.30 -6.23 9.33
CA ILE A 246 -19.44 -5.39 8.95
C ILE A 246 -20.63 -5.68 9.86
N TYR A 247 -20.91 -6.96 10.13
CA TYR A 247 -22.00 -7.36 11.02
C TYR A 247 -21.81 -6.80 12.43
N ASP A 248 -20.61 -6.93 12.97
CA ASP A 248 -20.28 -6.54 14.35
C ASP A 248 -20.28 -5.02 14.55
N ASP A 249 -19.92 -4.23 13.50
CA ASP A 249 -19.72 -2.79 13.63
C ASP A 249 -20.14 -2.05 12.34
N HIS A 250 -21.45 -1.85 12.21
CA HIS A 250 -22.05 -0.99 11.17
C HIS A 250 -22.95 0.05 11.80
N TRP A 251 -23.21 1.11 11.07
CA TRP A 251 -24.15 2.13 11.50
C TRP A 251 -25.59 1.60 11.50
N SER A 252 -26.30 1.85 12.60
CA SER A 252 -27.74 1.53 12.77
C SER A 252 -28.36 2.49 13.79
N SER A 253 -29.68 2.45 13.95
CA SER A 253 -30.38 3.22 14.99
C SER A 253 -29.86 2.90 16.41
N ASP A 254 -29.32 1.71 16.63
CA ASP A 254 -28.79 1.26 17.91
C ASP A 254 -27.28 1.51 18.04
N ASN A 255 -26.59 1.81 16.93
CA ASN A 255 -25.17 2.12 16.86
C ASN A 255 -24.92 3.37 15.99
N MET A 256 -25.23 4.53 16.54
CA MET A 256 -25.03 5.84 15.89
C MET A 256 -23.63 6.40 16.13
N THR A 257 -22.60 5.55 16.19
CA THR A 257 -21.21 6.03 16.30
C THR A 257 -20.82 6.82 15.05
N GLU A 258 -20.02 7.86 15.22
CA GLU A 258 -19.60 8.73 14.10
C GLU A 258 -18.77 7.99 13.05
N ARG A 259 -18.14 6.89 13.42
CA ARG A 259 -17.19 6.19 12.55
C ARG A 259 -17.13 4.67 12.80
N PRO A 260 -18.27 3.95 12.65
CA PRO A 260 -18.25 2.49 12.70
C PRO A 260 -17.42 1.93 11.54
N PHE A 261 -17.15 0.64 11.58
CA PHE A 261 -16.38 -0.01 10.50
C PHE A 261 -17.07 0.11 9.14
N TRP A 262 -18.42 0.05 9.11
CA TRP A 262 -19.24 0.16 7.90
C TRP A 262 -20.35 1.19 8.07
N PRO A 263 -20.67 1.97 7.01
CA PRO A 263 -21.83 2.85 7.03
C PRO A 263 -23.13 2.05 7.15
N ARG A 264 -24.29 2.70 6.97
CA ARG A 264 -25.57 1.99 6.99
C ARG A 264 -25.61 0.81 6.02
N LEU A 265 -26.30 -0.24 6.38
CA LEU A 265 -26.52 -1.39 5.49
C LEU A 265 -27.51 -1.05 4.38
N SER A 266 -27.30 -1.61 3.19
CA SER A 266 -28.18 -1.51 2.05
C SER A 266 -28.06 -2.75 1.17
N THR A 267 -29.14 -3.06 0.45
CA THR A 267 -29.16 -4.11 -0.57
C THR A 267 -28.55 -3.63 -1.90
N GLN A 268 -28.37 -2.34 -2.05
CA GLN A 268 -27.70 -1.73 -3.18
C GLN A 268 -26.21 -1.56 -2.90
N ALA A 269 -25.41 -1.45 -3.96
CA ALA A 269 -24.00 -1.17 -3.80
C ALA A 269 -23.79 0.17 -3.09
N ILE A 270 -22.73 0.26 -2.29
CA ILE A 270 -22.43 1.48 -1.53
C ILE A 270 -22.25 2.72 -2.41
N SER A 271 -21.90 2.55 -3.67
CA SER A 271 -21.84 3.61 -4.67
C SER A 271 -23.17 4.36 -4.89
N GLU A 272 -24.30 3.71 -4.63
CA GLU A 272 -25.61 4.37 -4.75
C GLU A 272 -25.94 5.25 -3.55
N HIS A 273 -25.30 5.00 -2.42
CA HIS A 273 -25.44 5.76 -1.18
C HIS A 273 -24.32 6.79 -0.99
N ASN A 274 -23.19 6.54 -1.60
CA ASN A 274 -22.01 7.39 -1.55
C ASN A 274 -21.51 7.55 -3.00
N PRO A 275 -22.13 8.42 -3.77
CA PRO A 275 -22.11 8.44 -5.23
C PRO A 275 -20.82 8.92 -5.85
N GLN A 276 -19.70 8.48 -5.32
CA GLN A 276 -18.39 8.67 -5.92
C GLN A 276 -18.31 8.09 -7.34
N GLU A 277 -19.22 7.19 -7.70
CA GLU A 277 -19.34 6.65 -9.07
C GLU A 277 -19.92 7.64 -10.06
N ALA A 278 -20.81 8.53 -9.63
CA ALA A 278 -21.46 9.51 -10.51
C ALA A 278 -20.46 10.51 -11.12
N TRP A 279 -19.25 10.60 -10.56
CA TRP A 279 -18.22 11.57 -10.96
C TRP A 279 -17.10 10.98 -11.80
N GLY A 280 -17.26 9.76 -12.29
CA GLY A 280 -16.51 9.17 -13.40
C GLY A 280 -15.07 8.78 -13.10
N GLY A 281 -14.85 7.52 -12.82
CA GLY A 281 -13.54 6.87 -12.79
C GLY A 281 -13.19 6.19 -11.45
N SER A 282 -12.38 5.15 -11.52
CA SER A 282 -11.98 4.34 -10.35
C SER A 282 -11.21 5.12 -9.29
N GLU A 283 -10.61 6.25 -9.66
CA GLU A 283 -9.81 7.07 -8.74
C GLU A 283 -10.68 7.87 -7.76
N THR A 284 -11.90 8.24 -8.14
CA THR A 284 -12.80 9.09 -7.36
C THR A 284 -13.58 8.35 -6.27
N ARG A 285 -13.51 7.01 -6.25
CA ARG A 285 -14.22 6.18 -5.24
C ARG A 285 -13.51 6.10 -3.90
N LYS A 286 -12.28 6.59 -3.79
CA LYS A 286 -11.46 6.49 -2.60
C LYS A 286 -11.85 7.56 -1.58
N SER A 287 -11.90 7.17 -0.32
CA SER A 287 -12.11 8.11 0.77
C SER A 287 -11.33 7.70 2.01
N THR A 288 -11.11 8.65 2.90
CA THR A 288 -10.47 8.37 4.19
C THR A 288 -11.31 7.44 5.08
N TYR A 289 -12.61 7.25 4.75
CA TYR A 289 -13.46 6.30 5.47
C TYR A 289 -13.00 4.86 5.27
N PHE A 290 -12.64 4.48 4.05
CA PHE A 290 -12.17 3.14 3.70
C PHE A 290 -10.65 3.01 3.61
N MET A 291 -9.93 4.11 3.78
CA MET A 291 -8.47 4.07 3.85
C MET A 291 -8.03 3.45 5.17
N ARG A 292 -7.06 2.55 5.13
CA ARG A 292 -6.46 1.93 6.32
C ARG A 292 -4.95 2.08 6.27
N GLU A 293 -4.37 2.55 7.36
CA GLU A 293 -2.95 2.44 7.58
C GLU A 293 -2.62 0.97 7.86
N CYS A 294 -1.59 0.46 7.20
CA CYS A 294 -1.24 -0.96 7.22
C CYS A 294 0.21 -1.21 7.67
N SER A 295 0.62 -0.53 8.72
CA SER A 295 1.86 -0.86 9.42
C SER A 295 1.75 -2.24 10.08
N PHE A 296 2.79 -3.05 9.93
CA PHE A 296 2.80 -4.39 10.54
C PHE A 296 4.22 -4.85 10.89
N LEU A 297 4.28 -5.83 11.79
CA LEU A 297 5.42 -6.66 12.07
C LEU A 297 5.00 -8.13 12.00
N ARG A 298 5.59 -8.87 11.09
CA ARG A 298 5.38 -10.32 10.92
C ARG A 298 6.57 -11.09 11.44
N CYS A 299 6.32 -12.08 12.28
CA CYS A 299 7.28 -13.14 12.49
C CYS A 299 7.24 -14.09 11.29
N THR A 300 8.30 -14.12 10.49
CA THR A 300 8.35 -14.94 9.26
C THR A 300 8.75 -16.37 9.53
N SER A 301 9.63 -16.58 10.51
CA SER A 301 10.04 -17.93 10.90
C SER A 301 10.55 -17.98 12.33
N ILE A 302 10.31 -19.12 12.97
CA ILE A 302 10.99 -19.55 14.20
C ILE A 302 11.41 -21.00 14.00
N GLU A 303 12.66 -21.30 14.31
CA GLU A 303 13.19 -22.67 14.25
C GLU A 303 13.94 -23.00 15.52
N LEU A 304 13.72 -24.18 16.02
CA LEU A 304 14.50 -24.83 17.07
C LEU A 304 15.09 -26.11 16.50
N ALA A 305 16.40 -26.28 16.64
CA ALA A 305 17.06 -27.49 16.19
C ALA A 305 17.96 -28.08 17.30
N TYR A 306 18.18 -29.38 17.19
CA TYR A 306 19.05 -30.14 18.10
C TYR A 306 20.01 -31.01 17.29
N ASN A 307 21.31 -30.79 17.47
CA ASN A 307 22.36 -31.56 16.87
C ASN A 307 22.75 -32.71 17.81
N LEU A 308 22.82 -33.91 17.28
CA LEU A 308 23.21 -35.07 18.11
C LEU A 308 24.70 -34.96 18.54
N PRO A 309 25.03 -35.21 19.83
CA PRO A 309 26.40 -35.17 20.32
C PRO A 309 27.34 -36.13 19.57
N ARG A 310 28.60 -35.75 19.44
CA ARG A 310 29.62 -36.53 18.70
C ARG A 310 29.77 -37.97 19.18
N GLU A 311 29.59 -38.24 20.45
CA GLU A 311 29.65 -39.58 21.01
C GLU A 311 28.61 -40.53 20.43
N PHE A 312 27.39 -40.02 20.17
CA PHE A 312 26.33 -40.80 19.54
C PHE A 312 26.54 -40.90 18.04
N LEU A 313 27.08 -39.85 17.37
CA LEU A 313 27.38 -39.87 15.93
C LEU A 313 28.40 -40.92 15.58
N GLN A 314 29.47 -41.07 16.38
CA GLN A 314 30.50 -42.09 16.19
C GLN A 314 29.93 -43.49 16.26
N ARG A 315 29.01 -43.76 17.21
CA ARG A 315 28.32 -45.06 17.32
C ARG A 315 27.46 -45.37 16.12
N LEU A 316 26.83 -44.33 15.54
CA LEU A 316 25.96 -44.46 14.39
C LEU A 316 26.72 -44.44 13.04
N ARG A 317 28.05 -44.18 13.06
CA ARG A 317 28.92 -43.98 11.88
C ARG A 317 28.37 -42.85 10.97
N MET A 318 27.85 -41.77 11.59
CA MET A 318 27.32 -40.61 10.91
C MET A 318 28.18 -39.39 11.20
N GLN A 319 28.18 -38.41 10.26
CA GLN A 319 28.89 -37.15 10.43
C GLN A 319 28.01 -36.14 11.16
N THR A 320 26.74 -36.05 10.80
CA THR A 320 25.79 -35.17 11.45
C THR A 320 24.40 -35.81 11.50
N VAL A 321 23.70 -35.56 12.61
CA VAL A 321 22.25 -35.84 12.77
C VAL A 321 21.65 -34.61 13.45
N LYS A 322 20.76 -33.91 12.74
CA LYS A 322 20.09 -32.71 13.20
C LYS A 322 18.60 -32.90 13.12
N PHE A 323 17.93 -32.80 14.25
CA PHE A 323 16.47 -32.69 14.36
C PHE A 323 16.10 -31.22 14.36
N TYR A 324 15.04 -30.85 13.64
CA TYR A 324 14.55 -29.47 13.69
C TYR A 324 13.03 -29.40 13.67
N ALA A 325 12.50 -28.38 14.32
CA ALA A 325 11.11 -27.97 14.24
C ALA A 325 11.07 -26.50 13.83
N ARG A 326 10.31 -26.18 12.77
CA ARG A 326 10.16 -24.85 12.22
C ARG A 326 8.70 -24.47 12.10
N VAL A 327 8.38 -23.23 12.43
CA VAL A 327 7.10 -22.63 12.12
C VAL A 327 7.34 -21.38 11.27
N ASN A 328 6.62 -21.30 10.15
CA ASN A 328 6.61 -20.09 9.32
C ASN A 328 5.32 -19.32 9.56
N ASN A 329 5.41 -17.99 9.54
CA ASN A 329 4.33 -17.04 9.77
C ASN A 329 3.52 -17.32 11.06
N PRO A 330 4.18 -17.56 12.23
CA PRO A 330 3.46 -17.92 13.45
C PRO A 330 2.51 -16.83 13.93
N PHE A 331 2.85 -15.55 13.75
CA PHE A 331 2.00 -14.43 14.13
C PHE A 331 2.31 -13.13 13.37
N LEU A 332 1.32 -12.26 13.37
CA LEU A 332 1.33 -10.94 12.76
C LEU A 332 0.86 -9.92 13.80
N ILE A 333 1.60 -8.84 13.97
CA ILE A 333 1.24 -7.68 14.80
C ILE A 333 0.87 -6.54 13.86
N THR A 334 -0.39 -6.11 13.92
CA THR A 334 -0.93 -5.01 13.11
C THR A 334 -2.19 -4.45 13.77
N ASN A 335 -2.51 -3.19 13.47
CA ASN A 335 -3.78 -2.57 13.90
C ASN A 335 -4.96 -3.01 13.04
N PHE A 336 -4.72 -3.44 11.80
CA PHE A 336 -5.75 -3.95 10.91
C PHE A 336 -6.06 -5.42 11.22
N LYS A 337 -7.34 -5.74 11.53
CA LYS A 337 -7.74 -7.06 12.06
C LYS A 337 -8.73 -7.83 11.19
N VAL A 338 -9.10 -7.28 10.01
CA VAL A 338 -10.16 -7.87 9.20
C VAL A 338 -9.66 -9.03 8.34
N TRP A 339 -8.49 -8.85 7.72
CA TRP A 339 -7.76 -9.88 6.98
C TRP A 339 -6.26 -9.66 7.10
N ASP A 340 -5.45 -10.49 6.48
CA ASP A 340 -4.00 -10.30 6.49
C ASP A 340 -3.63 -9.00 5.76
N VAL A 341 -2.97 -8.08 6.46
CA VAL A 341 -2.65 -6.74 5.99
C VAL A 341 -1.80 -6.73 4.71
N GLU A 342 -1.05 -7.79 4.42
CA GLU A 342 -0.24 -7.91 3.21
C GLU A 342 -1.08 -8.24 1.97
N LEU A 343 -2.33 -8.68 2.13
CA LEU A 343 -3.28 -8.85 1.02
C LEU A 343 -3.76 -7.50 0.44
N GLY A 344 -3.52 -6.40 1.15
CA GLY A 344 -3.88 -5.06 0.70
C GLY A 344 -5.39 -4.86 0.54
N ASP A 345 -5.82 -4.35 -0.60
CA ASP A 345 -7.21 -4.00 -0.92
C ASP A 345 -8.14 -5.21 -1.15
N ASN A 346 -7.56 -6.39 -1.40
CA ASN A 346 -8.31 -7.59 -1.73
C ASN A 346 -8.16 -8.68 -0.65
N GLY A 347 -8.90 -8.52 0.44
CA GLY A 347 -8.94 -9.50 1.53
C GLY A 347 -9.51 -10.89 1.16
N PHE A 348 -10.06 -11.05 -0.06
CA PHE A 348 -10.55 -12.33 -0.56
C PHE A 348 -9.49 -13.15 -1.30
N ASN A 349 -8.28 -12.62 -1.46
CA ASN A 349 -7.15 -13.38 -1.96
C ASN A 349 -6.77 -14.49 -0.97
N TYR A 350 -6.02 -15.46 -1.47
CA TYR A 350 -5.56 -16.58 -0.66
C TYR A 350 -4.67 -16.07 0.50
N PRO A 351 -5.02 -16.37 1.76
CA PRO A 351 -4.30 -15.85 2.93
C PRO A 351 -2.91 -16.47 3.06
N ILE A 352 -2.00 -15.70 3.66
CA ILE A 352 -0.66 -16.18 4.01
C ILE A 352 -0.78 -17.29 5.05
N GLN A 353 -0.23 -18.46 4.72
CA GLN A 353 -0.36 -19.65 5.55
C GLN A 353 0.63 -19.67 6.70
N ARG A 354 0.18 -20.20 7.83
CA ARG A 354 1.06 -20.67 8.89
C ARG A 354 1.40 -22.13 8.63
N THR A 355 2.68 -22.45 8.53
CA THR A 355 3.14 -23.83 8.29
C THR A 355 4.02 -24.32 9.42
N TRP A 356 3.87 -25.59 9.78
CA TRP A 356 4.69 -26.28 10.74
C TRP A 356 5.46 -27.38 10.01
N SER A 357 6.74 -27.47 10.28
CA SER A 357 7.61 -28.49 9.70
C SER A 357 8.47 -29.10 10.79
N VAL A 358 8.56 -30.42 10.77
CA VAL A 358 9.51 -31.17 11.59
C VAL A 358 10.35 -32.01 10.65
N GLY A 359 11.66 -32.00 10.85
CA GLY A 359 12.56 -32.68 9.94
C GLY A 359 13.78 -33.24 10.62
N LEU A 360 14.47 -34.07 9.87
CA LEU A 360 15.69 -34.76 10.24
C LEU A 360 16.69 -34.61 9.09
N ASN A 361 17.85 -34.03 9.39
CA ASN A 361 18.98 -33.96 8.45
C ASN A 361 20.04 -34.96 8.88
N LEU A 362 20.44 -35.83 7.94
CA LEU A 362 21.44 -36.86 8.14
C LEU A 362 22.60 -36.66 7.17
N SER A 363 23.85 -36.79 7.66
CA SER A 363 25.05 -36.85 6.82
C SER A 363 25.90 -38.06 7.25
N PHE A 364 26.31 -38.83 6.28
CA PHE A 364 27.08 -40.07 6.47
C PHE A 364 28.54 -39.87 6.12
#